data_2fe3497fa757893daac1aaccd204c180
#
_entry.id   2fe3497fa757893daac1aaccd204c180
#
_cell.length_a   1.000
_cell.length_b   1.000
_cell.length_c   1.000
_cell.angle_alpha   90.00
_cell.angle_beta   90.00
_cell.angle_gamma   90.00
#
_symmetry.space_group_name_H-M   'P 1'
#
loop_
_entity.id
_entity.type
_entity.pdbx_description
1 polymer ?
#
loop_
_entity_poly.entity_id
_entity_poly.type
_entity_poly.pdbx_seq_one_letter_code
_entity_poly.pdbx_strand_id
1 'polypeptide(L)'
;MFSHTFINLALPSNKDGLQNNQPSTKKISSKPATGLRLIFIVLCPFALGYFLSYLYRSTNAIIAPQLISEIGIDASDLGLLTAMYFLTFSLFQLPLGILLDRYGPRRVQSFLLIFAAVGAVLFAQGETIEGLAIGRGLIGLGVAGCLMASLKASTLWFNEKYWPTINGAFLAAGGLGAVAATTPLELALAYVDWRVIFLGLAILTLIVALMIFI
;
A
#
# COMPACT_ATOMS: atom_id res chain seq x y z
N MET A 1 51.78 -43.73 -19.60
CA MET A 1 52.81 -43.47 -20.60
C MET A 1 52.16 -42.97 -21.88
N PHE A 2 51.81 -41.65 -21.89
CA PHE A 2 51.46 -40.93 -23.12
C PHE A 2 51.81 -39.46 -22.90
N SER A 3 52.73 -39.00 -23.73
CA SER A 3 53.35 -37.66 -23.69
C SER A 3 52.44 -36.61 -24.28
N HIS A 4 52.26 -35.50 -23.57
CA HIS A 4 51.55 -34.31 -24.07
C HIS A 4 52.55 -33.35 -24.71
N THR A 5 52.49 -33.27 -26.03
CA THR A 5 53.19 -32.25 -26.83
C THR A 5 52.34 -30.97 -26.85
N PHE A 6 52.82 -29.89 -26.17
CA PHE A 6 52.24 -28.58 -26.26
C PHE A 6 52.72 -27.89 -27.56
N ILE A 7 51.78 -27.61 -28.44
CA ILE A 7 52.03 -26.74 -29.60
C ILE A 7 51.75 -25.28 -29.15
N ASN A 8 52.82 -24.50 -29.00
CA ASN A 8 52.75 -23.07 -28.82
C ASN A 8 52.39 -22.39 -30.17
N LEU A 9 51.15 -21.97 -30.35
CA LEU A 9 50.77 -21.06 -31.43
C LEU A 9 50.80 -19.62 -30.91
N ALA A 10 51.88 -18.91 -31.25
CA ALA A 10 52.00 -17.47 -31.01
C ALA A 10 51.10 -16.74 -31.99
N LEU A 11 50.04 -16.08 -31.47
CA LEU A 11 49.23 -15.14 -32.23
C LEU A 11 49.88 -13.74 -32.18
N PRO A 12 49.89 -12.96 -33.28
CA PRO A 12 50.47 -11.64 -33.28
C PRO A 12 49.61 -10.66 -32.48
N SER A 13 50.24 -9.92 -31.58
CA SER A 13 49.68 -8.79 -30.83
C SER A 13 49.29 -7.66 -31.77
N ASN A 14 48.02 -7.54 -32.09
CA ASN A 14 47.47 -6.29 -32.73
C ASN A 14 46.98 -5.37 -31.63
N LYS A 15 47.84 -4.48 -31.18
CA LYS A 15 47.56 -3.41 -30.23
C LYS A 15 47.32 -2.12 -31.02
N ASP A 16 46.30 -2.01 -31.81
CA ASP A 16 45.87 -0.68 -32.29
C ASP A 16 44.44 -0.77 -32.80
N GLY A 17 43.55 -0.05 -32.18
CA GLY A 17 42.30 0.38 -32.83
C GLY A 17 40.97 -0.19 -32.30
N LEU A 18 40.82 -0.47 -31.02
CA LEU A 18 39.46 -0.54 -30.41
C LEU A 18 39.21 0.67 -29.56
N GLN A 19 38.90 1.80 -30.21
CA GLN A 19 38.27 2.93 -29.56
C GLN A 19 36.94 2.45 -28.96
N ASN A 20 36.91 2.56 -27.65
CA ASN A 20 35.82 2.19 -26.75
C ASN A 20 34.60 3.10 -27.02
N ASN A 21 33.77 2.73 -27.99
CA ASN A 21 32.51 3.40 -28.30
C ASN A 21 31.44 2.85 -27.35
N GLN A 22 31.64 3.04 -26.03
CA GLN A 22 30.57 2.84 -25.07
C GLN A 22 29.60 4.05 -25.20
N PRO A 23 28.31 3.80 -25.45
CA PRO A 23 27.34 4.87 -25.39
C PRO A 23 27.38 5.47 -24.00
N SER A 24 27.72 6.76 -23.90
CA SER A 24 27.70 7.50 -22.67
C SER A 24 26.29 7.44 -22.08
N THR A 25 26.09 6.56 -21.12
CA THR A 25 24.90 6.59 -20.27
C THR A 25 24.90 7.94 -19.57
N LYS A 26 24.11 8.86 -20.10
CA LYS A 26 23.85 10.17 -19.52
C LYS A 26 23.31 9.92 -18.11
N LYS A 27 24.21 9.95 -17.13
CA LYS A 27 23.87 9.93 -15.71
C LYS A 27 22.99 11.15 -15.48
N ILE A 28 21.67 10.95 -15.43
CA ILE A 28 20.74 11.97 -14.98
C ILE A 28 21.09 12.20 -13.52
N SER A 29 21.95 13.17 -13.28
CA SER A 29 22.24 13.70 -11.95
C SER A 29 21.04 14.49 -11.47
N SER A 30 19.99 13.78 -11.02
CA SER A 30 19.01 14.39 -10.13
C SER A 30 19.67 14.50 -8.77
N LYS A 31 19.96 15.75 -8.34
CA LYS A 31 20.38 16.02 -6.97
C LYS A 31 19.38 15.34 -6.04
N PRO A 32 19.81 14.50 -5.10
CA PRO A 32 18.88 13.92 -4.14
C PRO A 32 18.20 15.06 -3.39
N ALA A 33 16.89 15.16 -3.52
CA ALA A 33 16.12 16.08 -2.71
C ALA A 33 16.46 15.81 -1.26
N THR A 34 16.71 16.83 -0.46
CA THR A 34 17.17 16.77 0.92
C THR A 34 16.28 15.79 1.70
N GLY A 35 16.87 14.79 2.36
CA GLY A 35 16.17 13.62 2.89
C GLY A 35 14.91 13.91 3.73
N LEU A 36 14.88 15.02 4.49
CA LEU A 36 13.70 15.44 5.26
C LEU A 36 12.47 15.73 4.37
N ARG A 37 12.66 16.40 3.22
CA ARG A 37 11.56 16.73 2.32
C ARG A 37 10.90 15.48 1.71
N LEU A 38 11.71 14.48 1.36
CA LEU A 38 11.19 13.19 0.86
C LEU A 38 10.42 12.42 1.94
N ILE A 39 10.83 12.51 3.21
CA ILE A 39 10.11 11.89 4.32
C ILE A 39 8.70 12.48 4.44
N PHE A 40 8.57 13.81 4.45
CA PHE A 40 7.26 14.45 4.60
C PHE A 40 6.36 14.33 3.37
N ILE A 41 6.93 14.37 2.15
CA ILE A 41 6.13 14.37 0.91
C ILE A 41 5.82 12.95 0.43
N VAL A 42 6.68 11.98 0.71
CA VAL A 42 6.53 10.61 0.21
C VAL A 42 6.32 9.61 1.35
N LEU A 43 7.27 9.50 2.27
CA LEU A 43 7.22 8.46 3.31
C LEU A 43 5.96 8.60 4.18
N CYS A 44 5.68 9.79 4.72
CA CYS A 44 4.58 10.03 5.64
C CYS A 44 3.20 9.72 5.03
N PRO A 45 2.83 10.26 3.84
CA PRO A 45 1.52 9.98 3.25
C PRO A 45 1.31 8.50 2.90
N PHE A 46 2.33 7.83 2.34
CA PHE A 46 2.23 6.41 2.04
C PHE A 46 2.17 5.53 3.30
N ALA A 47 2.92 5.89 4.35
CA ALA A 47 2.86 5.22 5.65
C ALA A 47 1.47 5.37 6.30
N LEU A 48 0.86 6.56 6.23
CA LEU A 48 -0.51 6.79 6.67
C LEU A 48 -1.52 5.97 5.86
N GLY A 49 -1.34 5.86 4.55
CA GLY A 49 -2.17 4.99 3.71
C GLY A 49 -2.11 3.52 4.17
N TYR A 50 -0.92 3.03 4.49
CA TYR A 50 -0.75 1.66 4.96
C TYR A 50 -1.25 1.46 6.40
N PHE A 51 -1.10 2.46 7.26
CA PHE A 51 -1.73 2.51 8.59
C PHE A 51 -3.26 2.36 8.48
N LEU A 52 -3.91 3.15 7.61
CA LEU A 52 -5.35 3.06 7.37
C LEU A 52 -5.80 1.70 6.84
N SER A 53 -4.99 1.09 5.96
CA SER A 53 -5.28 -0.25 5.44
C SER A 53 -5.42 -1.29 6.55
N TYR A 54 -4.50 -1.29 7.51
CA TYR A 54 -4.56 -2.20 8.65
C TYR A 54 -5.67 -1.83 9.65
N LEU A 55 -5.88 -0.55 9.87
CA LEU A 55 -6.95 -0.07 10.73
C LEU A 55 -8.32 -0.54 10.21
N TYR A 56 -8.63 -0.33 8.93
CA TYR A 56 -9.86 -0.81 8.31
C TYR A 56 -10.01 -2.34 8.37
N ARG A 57 -8.92 -3.06 8.16
CA ARG A 57 -8.90 -4.53 8.22
C ARG A 57 -9.33 -5.05 9.58
N SER A 58 -8.79 -4.48 10.64
CA SER A 58 -8.99 -4.94 12.03
C SER A 58 -10.29 -4.43 12.65
N THR A 59 -10.82 -3.29 12.18
CA THR A 59 -12.00 -2.63 12.77
C THR A 59 -13.23 -3.54 12.78
N ASN A 60 -13.41 -4.43 11.79
CA ASN A 60 -14.60 -5.29 11.71
C ASN A 60 -14.83 -6.16 12.94
N ALA A 61 -13.76 -6.72 13.48
CA ALA A 61 -13.85 -7.57 14.67
C ALA A 61 -14.24 -6.77 15.93
N ILE A 62 -13.83 -5.51 16.01
CA ILE A 62 -14.05 -4.67 17.19
C ILE A 62 -15.48 -4.10 17.21
N ILE A 63 -16.06 -3.78 16.04
CA ILE A 63 -17.45 -3.26 15.95
C ILE A 63 -18.49 -4.38 15.87
N ALA A 64 -18.08 -5.66 15.82
CA ALA A 64 -19.00 -6.78 15.70
C ALA A 64 -20.13 -6.78 16.74
N PRO A 65 -19.88 -6.50 18.05
CA PRO A 65 -20.95 -6.45 19.05
C PRO A 65 -22.01 -5.39 18.73
N GLN A 66 -21.62 -4.21 18.24
CA GLN A 66 -22.54 -3.14 17.87
C GLN A 66 -23.37 -3.52 16.64
N LEU A 67 -22.74 -4.13 15.62
CA LEU A 67 -23.44 -4.59 14.42
C LEU A 67 -24.48 -5.66 14.75
N ILE A 68 -24.14 -6.59 15.64
CA ILE A 68 -25.07 -7.64 16.10
C ILE A 68 -26.26 -7.00 16.86
N SER A 69 -26.00 -6.07 17.79
CA SER A 69 -27.04 -5.48 18.62
C SER A 69 -27.96 -4.51 17.87
N GLU A 70 -27.44 -3.76 16.89
CA GLU A 70 -28.19 -2.71 16.19
C GLU A 70 -28.86 -3.20 14.89
N ILE A 71 -28.16 -4.03 14.12
CA ILE A 71 -28.61 -4.46 12.79
C ILE A 71 -29.17 -5.89 12.84
N GLY A 72 -28.86 -6.64 13.92
CA GLY A 72 -29.35 -8.00 14.10
C GLY A 72 -28.62 -9.03 13.22
N ILE A 73 -27.38 -8.73 12.78
CA ILE A 73 -26.58 -9.65 11.97
C ILE A 73 -26.02 -10.79 12.82
N ASP A 74 -25.76 -11.92 12.20
CA ASP A 74 -25.21 -13.10 12.85
C ASP A 74 -23.70 -13.29 12.55
N ALA A 75 -23.13 -14.40 13.07
CA ALA A 75 -21.73 -14.74 12.85
C ALA A 75 -21.42 -15.05 11.37
N SER A 76 -22.39 -15.57 10.59
CA SER A 76 -22.24 -15.82 9.16
C SER A 76 -22.13 -14.51 8.39
N ASP A 77 -22.95 -13.54 8.76
CA ASP A 77 -22.95 -12.19 8.19
C ASP A 77 -21.61 -11.46 8.43
N LEU A 78 -21.07 -11.56 9.67
CA LEU A 78 -19.73 -11.04 9.97
C LEU A 78 -18.64 -11.72 9.13
N GLY A 79 -18.80 -13.04 8.90
CA GLY A 79 -17.95 -13.79 7.99
C GLY A 79 -18.05 -13.27 6.55
N LEU A 80 -19.28 -12.99 6.06
CA LEU A 80 -19.53 -12.42 4.75
C LEU A 80 -18.87 -11.03 4.59
N LEU A 81 -19.03 -10.13 5.57
CA LEU A 81 -18.41 -8.81 5.56
C LEU A 81 -16.88 -8.90 5.46
N THR A 82 -16.29 -9.84 6.20
CA THR A 82 -14.85 -10.09 6.16
C THR A 82 -14.43 -10.69 4.82
N ALA A 83 -15.20 -11.65 4.29
CA ALA A 83 -14.95 -12.28 3.00
C ALA A 83 -15.03 -11.27 1.85
N MET A 84 -16.03 -10.38 1.84
CA MET A 84 -16.18 -9.34 0.82
C MET A 84 -14.99 -8.38 0.78
N TYR A 85 -14.49 -7.98 1.97
CA TYR A 85 -13.27 -7.16 2.06
C TYR A 85 -12.07 -7.87 1.45
N PHE A 86 -11.78 -9.13 1.85
CA PHE A 86 -10.60 -9.85 1.37
C PHE A 86 -10.73 -10.30 -0.09
N LEU A 87 -11.94 -10.61 -0.55
CA LEU A 87 -12.20 -11.00 -1.93
C LEU A 87 -11.84 -9.85 -2.90
N THR A 88 -12.38 -8.66 -2.65
CA THR A 88 -12.10 -7.49 -3.49
C THR A 88 -10.65 -7.03 -3.37
N PHE A 89 -10.08 -7.07 -2.15
CA PHE A 89 -8.67 -6.81 -1.90
C PHE A 89 -7.78 -7.74 -2.74
N SER A 90 -8.02 -9.06 -2.69
CA SER A 90 -7.21 -10.08 -3.37
C SER A 90 -7.39 -10.03 -4.88
N LEU A 91 -8.62 -9.88 -5.35
CA LEU A 91 -8.91 -9.83 -6.79
C LEU A 91 -8.22 -8.62 -7.46
N PHE A 92 -8.17 -7.50 -6.76
CA PHE A 92 -7.53 -6.30 -7.29
C PHE A 92 -6.00 -6.37 -7.29
N GLN A 93 -5.37 -7.30 -6.56
CA GLN A 93 -3.91 -7.51 -6.64
C GLN A 93 -3.45 -7.88 -8.06
N LEU A 94 -4.29 -8.58 -8.85
CA LEU A 94 -3.94 -8.99 -10.20
C LEU A 94 -3.68 -7.81 -11.14
N PRO A 95 -4.59 -6.82 -11.30
CA PRO A 95 -4.35 -5.66 -12.16
C PRO A 95 -3.45 -4.60 -11.50
N LEU A 96 -3.29 -4.62 -10.17
CA LEU A 96 -2.60 -3.57 -9.42
C LEU A 96 -1.16 -3.35 -9.88
N GLY A 97 -0.41 -4.42 -10.13
CA GLY A 97 0.98 -4.33 -10.61
C GLY A 97 1.07 -3.54 -11.91
N ILE A 98 0.22 -3.87 -12.89
CA ILE A 98 0.17 -3.19 -14.20
C ILE A 98 -0.21 -1.71 -14.04
N LEU A 99 -1.16 -1.42 -13.16
CA LEU A 99 -1.58 -0.05 -12.90
C LEU A 99 -0.46 0.78 -12.25
N LEU A 100 0.25 0.20 -11.26
CA LEU A 100 1.38 0.86 -10.61
C LEU A 100 2.53 1.12 -11.56
N ASP A 101 2.80 0.21 -12.51
CA ASP A 101 3.84 0.38 -13.51
C ASP A 101 3.47 1.44 -14.56
N ARG A 102 2.22 1.47 -14.98
CA ARG A 102 1.74 2.38 -16.02
C ARG A 102 1.47 3.81 -15.53
N TYR A 103 0.82 3.96 -14.38
CA TYR A 103 0.34 5.25 -13.89
C TYR A 103 1.11 5.79 -12.68
N GLY A 104 1.96 4.95 -12.07
CA GLY A 104 2.75 5.27 -10.90
C GLY A 104 2.00 5.20 -9.57
N PRO A 105 2.73 5.08 -8.44
CA PRO A 105 2.12 4.80 -7.14
C PRO A 105 1.26 5.96 -6.61
N ARG A 106 1.60 7.22 -6.87
CA ARG A 106 0.82 8.38 -6.38
C ARG A 106 -0.60 8.37 -6.93
N ARG A 107 -0.75 8.31 -8.25
CA ARG A 107 -2.06 8.37 -8.90
C ARG A 107 -2.92 7.16 -8.57
N VAL A 108 -2.32 5.97 -8.65
CA VAL A 108 -3.04 4.72 -8.39
C VAL A 108 -3.50 4.68 -6.95
N GLN A 109 -2.63 4.95 -5.98
CA GLN A 109 -2.97 4.88 -4.57
C GLN A 109 -4.00 5.94 -4.17
N SER A 110 -3.85 7.20 -4.62
CA SER A 110 -4.81 8.26 -4.34
C SER A 110 -6.20 7.92 -4.90
N PHE A 111 -6.27 7.40 -6.13
CA PHE A 111 -7.52 7.00 -6.74
C PHE A 111 -8.19 5.84 -5.98
N LEU A 112 -7.41 4.84 -5.59
CA LEU A 112 -7.91 3.71 -4.81
C LEU A 112 -8.45 4.14 -3.44
N LEU A 113 -7.76 5.05 -2.76
CA LEU A 113 -8.22 5.55 -1.45
C LEU A 113 -9.56 6.31 -1.54
N ILE A 114 -9.92 6.87 -2.70
CA ILE A 114 -11.27 7.44 -2.90
C ILE A 114 -12.32 6.34 -2.81
N PHE A 115 -12.08 5.15 -3.42
CA PHE A 115 -13.01 4.02 -3.26
C PHE A 115 -13.09 3.56 -1.80
N ALA A 116 -11.98 3.56 -1.06
CA ALA A 116 -12.00 3.23 0.37
C ALA A 116 -12.85 4.24 1.17
N ALA A 117 -12.72 5.53 0.88
CA ALA A 117 -13.51 6.57 1.55
C ALA A 117 -15.00 6.46 1.23
N VAL A 118 -15.36 6.26 -0.05
CA VAL A 118 -16.76 6.02 -0.47
C VAL A 118 -17.29 4.76 0.20
N GLY A 119 -16.51 3.67 0.21
CA GLY A 119 -16.88 2.44 0.89
C GLY A 119 -17.11 2.62 2.39
N ALA A 120 -16.29 3.45 3.06
CA ALA A 120 -16.46 3.75 4.48
C ALA A 120 -17.75 4.57 4.75
N VAL A 121 -18.09 5.51 3.87
CA VAL A 121 -19.36 6.26 3.96
C VAL A 121 -20.56 5.33 3.75
N LEU A 122 -20.52 4.47 2.72
CA LEU A 122 -21.59 3.49 2.48
C LEU A 122 -21.73 2.50 3.63
N PHE A 123 -20.61 2.07 4.20
CA PHE A 123 -20.63 1.19 5.37
C PHE A 123 -21.26 1.89 6.59
N ALA A 124 -20.90 3.16 6.84
CA ALA A 124 -21.47 3.95 7.94
C ALA A 124 -22.98 4.18 7.79
N GLN A 125 -23.49 4.24 6.56
CA GLN A 125 -24.92 4.42 6.26
C GLN A 125 -25.67 3.11 6.06
N GLY A 126 -24.98 1.96 6.14
CA GLY A 126 -25.57 0.65 5.91
C GLY A 126 -26.56 0.28 7.04
N GLU A 127 -27.77 -0.09 6.63
CA GLU A 127 -28.84 -0.60 7.50
C GLU A 127 -29.13 -2.08 7.21
N THR A 128 -28.60 -2.60 6.11
CA THR A 128 -28.75 -3.98 5.67
C THR A 128 -27.40 -4.65 5.48
N ILE A 129 -27.39 -5.98 5.53
CA ILE A 129 -26.15 -6.76 5.32
C ILE A 129 -25.55 -6.53 3.92
N GLU A 130 -26.40 -6.36 2.89
CA GLU A 130 -25.95 -6.10 1.53
C GLU A 130 -25.25 -4.74 1.43
N GLY A 131 -25.81 -3.70 2.06
CA GLY A 131 -25.21 -2.36 2.09
C GLY A 131 -23.86 -2.37 2.80
N LEU A 132 -23.78 -3.04 3.94
CA LEU A 132 -22.54 -3.23 4.68
C LEU A 132 -21.51 -4.04 3.87
N ALA A 133 -21.92 -5.10 3.16
CA ALA A 133 -21.04 -5.93 2.34
C ALA A 133 -20.46 -5.14 1.15
N ILE A 134 -21.27 -4.31 0.48
CA ILE A 134 -20.81 -3.43 -0.59
C ILE A 134 -19.79 -2.43 -0.04
N GLY A 135 -20.10 -1.79 1.10
CA GLY A 135 -19.18 -0.88 1.77
C GLY A 135 -17.83 -1.54 2.09
N ARG A 136 -17.85 -2.76 2.64
CA ARG A 136 -16.66 -3.56 2.92
C ARG A 136 -15.87 -3.92 1.67
N GLY A 137 -16.56 -4.31 0.61
CA GLY A 137 -15.94 -4.61 -0.68
C GLY A 137 -15.21 -3.41 -1.25
N LEU A 138 -15.82 -2.22 -1.22
CA LEU A 138 -15.20 -0.98 -1.69
C LEU A 138 -14.00 -0.56 -0.81
N ILE A 139 -14.10 -0.71 0.51
CA ILE A 139 -12.96 -0.47 1.41
C ILE A 139 -11.81 -1.42 1.05
N GLY A 140 -12.08 -2.72 0.91
CA GLY A 140 -11.07 -3.73 0.57
C GLY A 140 -10.35 -3.43 -0.74
N LEU A 141 -11.11 -3.08 -1.79
CA LEU A 141 -10.58 -2.64 -3.08
C LEU A 141 -9.73 -1.38 -2.93
N GLY A 142 -10.22 -0.40 -2.19
CA GLY A 142 -9.56 0.90 -2.05
C GLY A 142 -8.23 0.86 -1.29
N VAL A 143 -8.08 -0.06 -0.34
CA VAL A 143 -6.82 -0.22 0.42
C VAL A 143 -5.89 -1.29 -0.17
N ALA A 144 -6.30 -2.00 -1.22
CA ALA A 144 -5.53 -3.09 -1.82
C ALA A 144 -4.15 -2.64 -2.30
N GLY A 145 -4.02 -1.38 -2.74
CA GLY A 145 -2.78 -0.81 -3.25
C GLY A 145 -1.80 -0.33 -2.18
N CYS A 146 -2.21 -0.17 -0.92
CA CYS A 146 -1.43 0.57 0.09
C CYS A 146 0.00 0.06 0.28
N LEU A 147 0.21 -1.25 0.42
CA LEU A 147 1.55 -1.81 0.57
C LEU A 147 2.36 -1.71 -0.73
N MET A 148 1.80 -2.20 -1.84
CA MET A 148 2.52 -2.28 -3.11
C MET A 148 2.88 -0.89 -3.65
N ALA A 149 1.97 0.10 -3.51
CA ALA A 149 2.27 1.47 -3.86
C ALA A 149 3.36 2.08 -2.98
N SER A 150 3.37 1.77 -1.66
CA SER A 150 4.43 2.22 -0.74
C SER A 150 5.80 1.63 -1.12
N LEU A 151 5.86 0.32 -1.39
CA LEU A 151 7.08 -0.34 -1.85
C LEU A 151 7.56 0.20 -3.20
N LYS A 152 6.65 0.43 -4.15
CA LYS A 152 6.99 1.08 -5.43
C LYS A 152 7.47 2.52 -5.24
N ALA A 153 6.87 3.26 -4.32
CA ALA A 153 7.32 4.60 -3.95
C ALA A 153 8.75 4.60 -3.40
N SER A 154 9.10 3.62 -2.56
CA SER A 154 10.46 3.52 -2.01
C SER A 154 11.50 3.33 -3.11
N THR A 155 11.20 2.52 -4.14
CA THR A 155 12.13 2.26 -5.24
C THR A 155 12.30 3.46 -6.19
N LEU A 156 11.28 4.32 -6.32
CA LEU A 156 11.31 5.46 -7.25
C LEU A 156 11.99 6.70 -6.66
N TRP A 157 11.84 6.95 -5.35
CA TRP A 157 12.25 8.20 -4.73
C TRP A 157 13.42 8.09 -3.76
N PHE A 158 13.75 6.86 -3.31
CA PHE A 158 14.82 6.66 -2.34
C PHE A 158 15.97 5.84 -2.90
N ASN A 159 17.19 6.09 -2.41
CA ASN A 159 18.36 5.31 -2.76
C ASN A 159 18.23 3.88 -2.20
N GLU A 160 18.69 2.87 -2.95
CA GLU A 160 18.63 1.44 -2.60
C GLU A 160 19.15 1.14 -1.20
N LYS A 161 20.19 1.85 -0.76
CA LYS A 161 20.77 1.72 0.59
C LYS A 161 19.72 1.89 1.71
N TYR A 162 18.69 2.70 1.47
CA TYR A 162 17.67 3.02 2.48
C TYR A 162 16.39 2.19 2.35
N TRP A 163 16.21 1.40 1.30
CA TRP A 163 15.00 0.60 1.08
C TRP A 163 14.62 -0.29 2.26
N PRO A 164 15.56 -1.04 2.90
CA PRO A 164 15.18 -1.87 4.04
C PRO A 164 14.60 -1.05 5.20
N THR A 165 15.19 0.09 5.51
CA THR A 165 14.72 0.98 6.60
C THR A 165 13.36 1.61 6.27
N ILE A 166 13.17 2.08 5.03
CA ILE A 166 11.94 2.71 4.57
C ILE A 166 10.81 1.69 4.51
N ASN A 167 11.08 0.50 3.97
CA ASN A 167 10.09 -0.58 3.94
C ASN A 167 9.74 -1.07 5.35
N GLY A 168 10.72 -1.13 6.26
CA GLY A 168 10.48 -1.38 7.68
C GLY A 168 9.58 -0.33 8.33
N ALA A 169 9.76 0.95 7.99
CA ALA A 169 8.91 2.04 8.48
C ALA A 169 7.46 1.91 7.96
N PHE A 170 7.26 1.52 6.68
CA PHE A 170 5.91 1.22 6.17
C PHE A 170 5.26 0.07 6.92
N LEU A 171 5.98 -1.04 7.13
CA LEU A 171 5.46 -2.19 7.87
C LEU A 171 5.12 -1.83 9.32
N ALA A 172 5.97 -1.04 9.98
CA ALA A 172 5.72 -0.52 11.33
C ALA A 172 4.47 0.36 11.38
N ALA A 173 4.25 1.23 10.39
CA ALA A 173 3.04 2.04 10.28
C ALA A 173 1.79 1.16 10.15
N GLY A 174 1.83 0.08 9.35
CA GLY A 174 0.74 -0.90 9.29
C GLY A 174 0.49 -1.58 10.62
N GLY A 175 1.55 -2.01 11.32
CA GLY A 175 1.43 -2.58 12.67
C GLY A 175 0.78 -1.61 13.67
N LEU A 176 1.17 -0.33 13.64
CA LEU A 176 0.53 0.72 14.44
C LEU A 176 -0.96 0.89 14.08
N GLY A 177 -1.33 0.75 12.80
CA GLY A 177 -2.72 0.75 12.36
C GLY A 177 -3.53 -0.40 12.96
N ALA A 178 -2.94 -1.60 13.01
CA ALA A 178 -3.57 -2.75 13.66
C ALA A 178 -3.75 -2.53 15.18
N VAL A 179 -2.75 -1.98 15.85
CA VAL A 179 -2.82 -1.63 17.29
C VAL A 179 -3.87 -0.54 17.53
N ALA A 180 -3.93 0.49 16.68
CA ALA A 180 -4.93 1.55 16.79
C ALA A 180 -6.37 1.04 16.63
N ALA A 181 -6.54 -0.05 15.89
CA ALA A 181 -7.84 -0.71 15.73
C ALA A 181 -8.25 -1.61 16.90
N THR A 182 -7.45 -1.75 17.94
CA THR A 182 -7.78 -2.53 19.15
C THR A 182 -8.27 -1.61 20.27
N THR A 183 -7.58 -1.57 21.39
CA THR A 183 -7.95 -0.78 22.57
C THR A 183 -8.27 0.70 22.27
N PRO A 184 -7.51 1.45 21.43
CA PRO A 184 -7.87 2.84 21.13
C PRO A 184 -9.24 2.97 20.45
N LEU A 185 -9.55 2.07 19.52
CA LEU A 185 -10.85 2.05 18.85
C LEU A 185 -11.98 1.63 19.80
N GLU A 186 -11.74 0.62 20.63
CA GLU A 186 -12.70 0.15 21.63
C GLU A 186 -13.05 1.27 22.63
N LEU A 187 -12.05 2.01 23.10
CA LEU A 187 -12.29 3.18 23.96
C LEU A 187 -13.07 4.27 23.24
N ALA A 188 -12.80 4.52 21.96
CA ALA A 188 -13.57 5.48 21.17
C ALA A 188 -15.04 5.05 21.03
N LEU A 189 -15.31 3.77 20.82
CA LEU A 189 -16.66 3.19 20.72
C LEU A 189 -17.47 3.29 22.02
N ALA A 190 -16.82 3.49 23.18
CA ALA A 190 -17.51 3.73 24.43
C ALA A 190 -18.19 5.12 24.50
N TYR A 191 -17.74 6.07 23.65
CA TYR A 191 -18.22 7.45 23.64
C TYR A 191 -18.83 7.88 22.32
N VAL A 192 -18.52 7.16 21.24
CA VAL A 192 -18.87 7.56 19.86
C VAL A 192 -19.45 6.36 19.11
N ASP A 193 -20.54 6.58 18.38
CA ASP A 193 -21.13 5.58 17.50
C ASP A 193 -20.16 5.11 16.42
N TRP A 194 -20.19 3.82 16.09
CA TRP A 194 -19.33 3.22 15.07
C TRP A 194 -19.51 3.88 13.68
N ARG A 195 -20.72 4.37 13.37
CA ARG A 195 -20.99 5.08 12.11
C ARG A 195 -20.18 6.37 12.03
N VAL A 196 -20.11 7.13 13.13
CA VAL A 196 -19.33 8.38 13.20
C VAL A 196 -17.84 8.08 13.06
N ILE A 197 -17.36 6.98 13.62
CA ILE A 197 -15.96 6.54 13.45
C ILE A 197 -15.68 6.26 11.98
N PHE A 198 -16.54 5.53 11.27
CA PHE A 198 -16.35 5.26 9.84
C PHE A 198 -16.41 6.52 8.98
N LEU A 199 -17.27 7.49 9.30
CA LEU A 199 -17.27 8.80 8.64
C LEU A 199 -15.97 9.57 8.91
N GLY A 200 -15.47 9.54 10.14
CA GLY A 200 -14.16 10.11 10.48
C GLY A 200 -13.02 9.46 9.71
N LEU A 201 -13.04 8.13 9.59
CA LEU A 201 -12.08 7.37 8.80
C LEU A 201 -12.18 7.70 7.30
N ALA A 202 -13.38 7.91 6.77
CA ALA A 202 -13.58 8.33 5.38
C ALA A 202 -12.93 9.69 5.11
N ILE A 203 -13.14 10.67 6.00
CA ILE A 203 -12.53 12.01 5.91
C ILE A 203 -11.00 11.89 5.98
N LEU A 204 -10.46 11.15 6.95
CA LEU A 204 -9.02 10.94 7.10
C LEU A 204 -8.44 10.27 5.86
N THR A 205 -9.15 9.30 5.28
CA THR A 205 -8.73 8.60 4.05
C THR A 205 -8.66 9.55 2.86
N LEU A 206 -9.63 10.47 2.72
CA LEU A 206 -9.59 11.50 1.66
C LEU A 206 -8.44 12.49 1.86
N ILE A 207 -8.15 12.88 3.10
CA ILE A 207 -6.98 13.74 3.40
C ILE A 207 -5.70 13.02 2.99
N VAL A 208 -5.53 11.74 3.35
CA VAL A 208 -4.36 10.94 2.98
C VAL A 208 -4.28 10.75 1.46
N ALA A 209 -5.40 10.52 0.77
CA ALA A 209 -5.46 10.45 -0.68
C ALA A 209 -4.95 11.74 -1.34
N LEU A 210 -5.38 12.89 -0.82
CA LEU A 210 -4.93 14.20 -1.28
C LEU A 210 -3.44 14.43 -1.02
N MET A 211 -2.96 14.08 0.19
CA MET A 211 -1.53 14.18 0.54
C MET A 211 -0.63 13.32 -0.37
N ILE A 212 -1.09 12.13 -0.77
CA ILE A 212 -0.36 11.26 -1.69
C ILE A 212 -0.36 11.85 -3.12
N PHE A 213 -1.47 12.48 -3.52
CA PHE A 213 -1.62 13.02 -4.87
C PHE A 213 -0.73 14.24 -5.12
N ILE A 214 -0.57 15.12 -4.15
CA ILE A 214 0.26 16.35 -4.21
C ILE A 214 1.75 16.00 -4.16
#